data_755e6a2e93fc7a0f65d34c3617a48cd2
#
_entry.id   755e6a2e93fc7a0f65d34c3617a48cd2
#
_cell.length_a   1.000
_cell.length_b   1.000
_cell.length_c   1.000
_cell.angle_alpha   90.00
_cell.angle_beta   90.00
_cell.angle_gamma   90.00
#
_symmetry.space_group_name_H-M   'P 1'
#
loop_
_entity.id
_entity.type
_entity.pdbx_description
1 polymer ?
#
loop_
_entity_poly.entity_id
_entity_poly.type
_entity_poly.pdbx_seq_one_letter_code
_entity_poly.pdbx_strand_id
1 'polypeptide(L)'
;MRRLVIIGAGISGLTAGVYAARSGFDTLILERTTSPGGVSASWKRKGFTFEGGVHWVTGSGSHLPLNRVWRETGALGAGNPVYNKDPYFVLELPGGGELPLYRDPDRMYRTFVEFAPEDRKVISRLRRHIREFRWFHTPVLDLGGLKATRPSPFRPMEFLRMFPALIRTPYLWSVSVEDYVSHFKNPYLRALLGSIMNTKHNALSYIVTLSSFSYGDCGYPRGGSAVMNENMAETFRKAGGTIRYNTEVSEVLMEGGRPVGVRVGDEVIDADAVLVSSDARVAMDRFFAEPLGDGWARKMRRKLEGAQAIFIGLGVKGDLRDLPRSMVFPLKEPFRAAGLSWPTLIIHNYALDGYAPEGCTTLSTLLLGNTYGRSEE
;
A
#
# COMPACT_ATOMS: atom_id res chain seq x y z
N MET A 1 29.18 13.98 14.62
CA MET A 1 27.81 13.79 14.10
C MET A 1 27.36 12.42 14.59
N ARG A 2 26.11 12.25 15.08
CA ARG A 2 25.62 10.93 15.52
C ARG A 2 25.34 10.07 14.30
N ARG A 3 25.80 8.82 14.36
CA ARG A 3 25.61 7.85 13.29
C ARG A 3 24.35 7.03 13.50
N LEU A 4 23.47 7.06 12.48
CA LEU A 4 22.27 6.24 12.42
C LEU A 4 22.42 5.18 11.32
N VAL A 5 22.34 3.91 11.69
CA VAL A 5 22.23 2.80 10.72
C VAL A 5 20.78 2.40 10.61
N ILE A 6 20.28 2.30 9.37
CA ILE A 6 18.91 1.86 9.04
C ILE A 6 19.00 0.52 8.31
N ILE A 7 18.30 -0.49 8.81
CA ILE A 7 18.24 -1.81 8.20
C ILE A 7 17.02 -1.89 7.30
N GLY A 8 17.24 -1.89 5.98
CA GLY A 8 16.22 -1.97 4.95
C GLY A 8 15.94 -0.65 4.23
N ALA A 9 16.05 -0.67 2.89
CA ALA A 9 15.71 0.44 1.99
C ALA A 9 14.26 0.36 1.46
N GLY A 10 13.34 -0.14 2.26
CA GLY A 10 11.91 -0.02 1.99
C GLY A 10 11.42 1.43 2.15
N ILE A 11 10.15 1.70 1.79
CA ILE A 11 9.55 3.04 1.89
C ILE A 11 9.74 3.64 3.28
N SER A 12 9.55 2.87 4.34
CA SER A 12 9.71 3.34 5.73
C SER A 12 11.16 3.72 6.05
N GLY A 13 12.13 2.87 5.65
CA GLY A 13 13.56 3.12 5.87
C GLY A 13 14.05 4.32 5.07
N LEU A 14 13.65 4.44 3.80
CA LEU A 14 13.96 5.59 2.97
C LEU A 14 13.37 6.90 3.54
N THR A 15 12.11 6.86 3.97
CA THR A 15 11.45 8.01 4.60
C THR A 15 12.19 8.44 5.85
N ALA A 16 12.47 7.50 6.77
CA ALA A 16 13.22 7.78 7.98
C ALA A 16 14.62 8.31 7.68
N GLY A 17 15.29 7.72 6.68
CA GLY A 17 16.62 8.14 6.23
C GLY A 17 16.64 9.58 5.73
N VAL A 18 15.71 9.98 4.88
CA VAL A 18 15.61 11.36 4.38
C VAL A 18 15.47 12.34 5.53
N TYR A 19 14.57 12.08 6.47
CA TYR A 19 14.37 12.97 7.61
C TYR A 19 15.55 12.97 8.59
N ALA A 20 16.17 11.81 8.83
CA ALA A 20 17.36 11.73 9.69
C ALA A 20 18.55 12.48 9.10
N ALA A 21 18.85 12.30 7.82
CA ALA A 21 19.93 13.02 7.13
C ALA A 21 19.72 14.54 7.18
N ARG A 22 18.49 15.00 6.88
CA ARG A 22 18.13 16.43 7.02
C ARG A 22 18.19 16.95 8.45
N SER A 23 18.13 16.05 9.43
CA SER A 23 18.24 16.37 10.85
C SER A 23 19.68 16.35 11.37
N GLY A 24 20.67 16.18 10.49
CA GLY A 24 22.08 16.22 10.82
C GLY A 24 22.65 14.90 11.36
N PHE A 25 21.98 13.77 11.13
CA PHE A 25 22.59 12.47 11.39
C PHE A 25 23.48 12.04 10.23
N ASP A 26 24.62 11.41 10.53
CA ASP A 26 25.35 10.58 9.56
C ASP A 26 24.51 9.29 9.35
N THR A 27 23.81 9.21 8.22
CA THR A 27 22.78 8.17 8.01
C THR A 27 23.23 7.18 6.94
N LEU A 28 23.31 5.92 7.32
CA LEU A 28 23.61 4.78 6.45
C LEU A 28 22.42 3.83 6.37
N ILE A 29 21.93 3.53 5.17
CA ILE A 29 20.94 2.47 4.93
C ILE A 29 21.67 1.24 4.40
N LEU A 30 21.37 0.06 4.98
CA LEU A 30 21.85 -1.24 4.55
C LEU A 30 20.69 -2.03 3.98
N GLU A 31 20.82 -2.41 2.70
CA GLU A 31 19.77 -3.12 1.95
C GLU A 31 20.33 -4.45 1.38
N ARG A 32 19.65 -5.55 1.67
CA ARG A 32 20.09 -6.87 1.23
C ARG A 32 19.93 -7.12 -0.28
N THR A 33 18.97 -6.41 -0.91
CA THR A 33 18.71 -6.55 -2.34
C THR A 33 19.53 -5.56 -3.18
N THR A 34 19.41 -5.66 -4.51
CA THR A 34 20.12 -4.82 -5.46
C THR A 34 19.47 -3.45 -5.68
N SER A 35 18.26 -3.24 -5.16
CA SER A 35 17.44 -2.05 -5.42
C SER A 35 16.59 -1.65 -4.21
N PRO A 36 16.18 -0.37 -4.10
CA PRO A 36 15.31 0.07 -3.03
C PRO A 36 13.85 -0.36 -3.25
N GLY A 37 13.05 -0.34 -2.18
CA GLY A 37 11.60 -0.48 -2.24
C GLY A 37 10.99 -1.51 -1.28
N GLY A 38 11.73 -2.55 -0.90
CA GLY A 38 11.22 -3.60 -0.04
C GLY A 38 10.01 -4.29 -0.68
N VAL A 39 8.86 -4.32 0.02
CA VAL A 39 7.61 -4.89 -0.52
C VAL A 39 6.98 -4.03 -1.62
N SER A 40 7.36 -2.77 -1.73
CA SER A 40 6.97 -1.89 -2.84
C SER A 40 7.94 -2.06 -4.02
N ALA A 41 8.06 -3.29 -4.51
CA ALA A 41 9.04 -3.61 -5.54
C ALA A 41 8.38 -3.81 -6.91
N SER A 42 9.14 -3.46 -7.94
CA SER A 42 8.91 -3.93 -9.31
C SER A 42 10.19 -4.54 -9.85
N TRP A 43 10.07 -5.39 -10.84
CA TRP A 43 11.24 -6.06 -11.45
C TRP A 43 11.10 -6.17 -12.95
N LYS A 44 12.24 -6.35 -13.62
CA LYS A 44 12.30 -6.53 -15.09
C LYS A 44 12.66 -7.97 -15.44
N ARG A 45 11.96 -8.54 -16.41
CA ARG A 45 12.28 -9.84 -16.98
C ARG A 45 11.93 -9.87 -18.47
N LYS A 46 12.87 -10.25 -19.32
CA LYS A 46 12.69 -10.37 -20.79
C LYS A 46 12.06 -9.13 -21.44
N GLY A 47 12.47 -7.92 -21.01
CA GLY A 47 11.96 -6.64 -21.53
C GLY A 47 10.63 -6.17 -20.92
N PHE A 48 9.96 -6.99 -20.12
CA PHE A 48 8.75 -6.60 -19.38
C PHE A 48 9.09 -6.07 -17.99
N THR A 49 8.36 -5.05 -17.55
CA THR A 49 8.37 -4.57 -16.16
C THR A 49 7.13 -5.09 -15.45
N PHE A 50 7.32 -5.75 -14.33
CA PHE A 50 6.24 -6.27 -13.48
C PHE A 50 6.11 -5.41 -12.24
N GLU A 51 4.95 -4.79 -12.07
CA GLU A 51 4.61 -3.95 -10.93
C GLU A 51 3.98 -4.80 -9.82
N GLY A 52 4.74 -5.07 -8.76
CA GLY A 52 4.32 -5.90 -7.64
C GLY A 52 3.95 -5.13 -6.38
N GLY A 53 4.24 -3.83 -6.33
CA GLY A 53 4.14 -3.06 -5.09
C GLY A 53 3.01 -2.06 -5.02
N VAL A 54 2.85 -1.22 -6.05
CA VAL A 54 1.92 -0.10 -6.00
C VAL A 54 0.75 -0.29 -6.95
N HIS A 55 -0.47 -0.38 -6.41
CA HIS A 55 -1.71 -0.31 -7.18
C HIS A 55 -2.36 1.08 -7.07
N TRP A 56 -2.16 1.76 -5.95
CA TRP A 56 -2.50 3.16 -5.67
C TRP A 56 -1.69 3.68 -4.47
N VAL A 57 -1.57 5.01 -4.35
CA VAL A 57 -0.88 5.66 -3.24
C VAL A 57 -1.85 6.51 -2.44
N THR A 58 -2.14 6.09 -1.22
CA THR A 58 -2.92 6.89 -0.26
C THR A 58 -2.12 8.13 0.14
N GLY A 59 -2.76 9.27 0.15
CA GLY A 59 -2.10 10.57 0.36
C GLY A 59 -1.52 11.17 -0.91
N SER A 60 -1.83 10.62 -2.09
CA SER A 60 -1.38 11.16 -3.38
C SER A 60 -2.08 12.45 -3.78
N GLY A 61 -3.26 12.74 -3.23
CA GLY A 61 -3.98 13.99 -3.47
C GLY A 61 -3.21 15.20 -2.92
N SER A 62 -2.94 16.18 -3.78
CA SER A 62 -2.12 17.37 -3.43
C SER A 62 -2.70 18.23 -2.30
N HIS A 63 -3.99 18.08 -2.01
CA HIS A 63 -4.69 18.78 -0.93
C HIS A 63 -4.59 18.07 0.43
N LEU A 64 -4.00 16.88 0.48
CA LEU A 64 -3.93 16.06 1.68
C LEU A 64 -2.61 16.26 2.45
N PRO A 65 -2.63 16.22 3.79
CA PRO A 65 -1.42 16.39 4.60
C PRO A 65 -0.33 15.38 4.27
N LEU A 66 -0.68 14.11 4.02
CA LEU A 66 0.29 13.05 3.71
C LEU A 66 1.00 13.28 2.37
N ASN A 67 0.41 14.01 1.42
CA ASN A 67 1.06 14.38 0.16
C ASN A 67 2.37 15.13 0.37
N ARG A 68 2.43 15.97 1.40
CA ARG A 68 3.64 16.69 1.75
C ARG A 68 4.78 15.73 2.09
N VAL A 69 4.51 14.68 2.86
CA VAL A 69 5.52 13.65 3.19
C VAL A 69 6.03 12.96 1.94
N TRP A 70 5.12 12.54 1.04
CA TRP A 70 5.50 11.92 -0.23
C TRP A 70 6.37 12.83 -1.09
N ARG A 71 6.08 14.11 -1.13
CA ARG A 71 6.89 15.10 -1.88
C ARG A 71 8.24 15.39 -1.20
N GLU A 72 8.25 15.54 0.11
CA GLU A 72 9.48 15.79 0.88
C GLU A 72 10.46 14.62 0.78
N THR A 73 9.95 13.39 0.73
CA THR A 73 10.77 12.17 0.57
C THR A 73 11.09 11.83 -0.88
N GLY A 74 10.57 12.58 -1.85
CA GLY A 74 10.80 12.33 -3.27
C GLY A 74 9.92 11.25 -3.89
N ALA A 75 9.07 10.60 -3.10
CA ALA A 75 8.18 9.54 -3.60
C ALA A 75 7.24 10.03 -4.71
N LEU A 76 6.73 11.26 -4.57
CA LEU A 76 5.87 11.93 -5.55
C LEU A 76 6.46 13.29 -5.92
N GLY A 77 6.33 13.68 -7.19
CA GLY A 77 6.84 14.97 -7.67
C GLY A 77 6.58 15.19 -9.16
N ALA A 78 7.21 16.21 -9.72
CA ALA A 78 7.06 16.56 -11.14
C ALA A 78 7.54 15.43 -12.09
N GLY A 79 8.55 14.66 -11.67
CA GLY A 79 9.12 13.55 -12.46
C GLY A 79 8.24 12.30 -12.50
N ASN A 80 7.30 12.13 -11.57
CA ASN A 80 6.36 11.02 -11.54
C ASN A 80 4.95 11.51 -11.17
N PRO A 81 4.25 12.19 -12.09
CA PRO A 81 2.92 12.69 -11.83
C PRO A 81 1.94 11.54 -11.54
N VAL A 82 1.00 11.85 -10.66
CA VAL A 82 -0.03 10.90 -10.25
C VAL A 82 -1.26 11.03 -11.16
N TYR A 83 -1.82 9.92 -11.58
CA TYR A 83 -3.12 9.90 -12.25
C TYR A 83 -4.13 9.04 -11.46
N ASN A 84 -5.37 9.45 -11.51
CA ASN A 84 -6.48 8.73 -10.89
C ASN A 84 -7.26 7.98 -11.97
N LYS A 85 -7.43 6.68 -11.79
CA LYS A 85 -8.22 5.84 -12.71
C LYS A 85 -9.70 6.20 -12.61
N ASP A 86 -10.42 6.27 -13.74
CA ASP A 86 -11.88 6.39 -13.76
C ASP A 86 -12.43 5.71 -15.02
N PRO A 87 -13.09 4.55 -14.89
CA PRO A 87 -13.43 3.85 -13.65
C PRO A 87 -12.19 3.25 -12.93
N TYR A 88 -12.33 3.00 -11.63
CA TYR A 88 -11.29 2.36 -10.84
C TYR A 88 -11.17 0.88 -11.16
N PHE A 89 -12.30 0.21 -11.22
CA PHE A 89 -12.43 -1.20 -11.59
C PHE A 89 -13.59 -1.34 -12.57
N VAL A 90 -13.49 -2.33 -13.44
CA VAL A 90 -14.57 -2.74 -14.35
C VAL A 90 -14.77 -4.23 -14.19
N LEU A 91 -15.97 -4.65 -13.80
CA LEU A 91 -16.32 -6.05 -13.74
C LEU A 91 -16.85 -6.51 -15.09
N GLU A 92 -16.25 -7.55 -15.62
CA GLU A 92 -16.67 -8.23 -16.83
C GLU A 92 -17.85 -9.18 -16.53
N LEU A 93 -18.95 -9.00 -17.23
CA LEU A 93 -20.14 -9.83 -17.04
C LEU A 93 -20.07 -11.11 -17.88
N PRO A 94 -20.39 -12.27 -17.30
CA PRO A 94 -20.53 -13.50 -18.08
C PRO A 94 -21.61 -13.34 -19.15
N GLY A 95 -21.23 -13.48 -20.41
CA GLY A 95 -22.15 -13.28 -21.54
C GLY A 95 -22.00 -11.92 -22.23
N GLY A 96 -21.05 -11.12 -21.79
CA GLY A 96 -20.74 -9.80 -22.36
C GLY A 96 -21.35 -8.64 -21.59
N GLY A 97 -20.70 -7.49 -21.70
CA GLY A 97 -21.03 -6.26 -20.97
C GLY A 97 -20.14 -6.03 -19.76
N GLU A 98 -20.19 -4.81 -19.25
CA GLU A 98 -19.30 -4.33 -18.23
C GLU A 98 -20.08 -3.63 -17.10
N LEU A 99 -19.59 -3.77 -15.86
CA LEU A 99 -20.08 -3.03 -14.70
C LEU A 99 -18.95 -2.18 -14.10
N PRO A 100 -18.88 -0.88 -14.46
CA PRO A 100 -17.81 -0.01 -13.97
C PRO A 100 -18.07 0.54 -12.57
N LEU A 101 -17.02 0.54 -11.74
CA LEU A 101 -16.96 1.29 -10.49
C LEU A 101 -16.38 2.69 -10.75
N TYR A 102 -17.25 3.66 -10.93
CA TYR A 102 -16.87 5.05 -11.16
C TYR A 102 -16.41 5.76 -9.88
N ARG A 103 -15.52 6.76 -10.05
CA ARG A 103 -15.05 7.60 -8.95
C ARG A 103 -16.18 8.47 -8.37
N ASP A 104 -16.96 9.11 -9.24
CA ASP A 104 -18.07 9.96 -8.78
C ASP A 104 -19.13 9.11 -8.07
N PRO A 105 -19.41 9.37 -6.76
CA PRO A 105 -20.34 8.53 -5.99
C PRO A 105 -21.78 8.58 -6.52
N ASP A 106 -22.16 9.65 -7.24
CA ASP A 106 -23.50 9.76 -7.80
C ASP A 106 -23.61 9.03 -9.13
N ARG A 107 -22.55 9.07 -9.94
CA ARG A 107 -22.48 8.26 -11.17
C ARG A 107 -22.47 6.77 -10.79
N MET A 108 -21.61 6.37 -9.84
CA MET A 108 -21.60 5.00 -9.29
C MET A 108 -23.01 4.59 -8.81
N TYR A 109 -23.69 5.44 -8.04
CA TYR A 109 -25.03 5.15 -7.53
C TYR A 109 -26.02 4.92 -8.66
N ARG A 110 -26.06 5.79 -9.68
CA ARG A 110 -26.98 5.64 -10.82
C ARG A 110 -26.72 4.35 -11.58
N THR A 111 -25.46 4.08 -11.93
CA THR A 111 -25.04 2.86 -12.63
C THR A 111 -25.41 1.60 -11.84
N PHE A 112 -25.14 1.57 -10.53
CA PHE A 112 -25.43 0.39 -9.72
C PHE A 112 -26.91 0.18 -9.49
N VAL A 113 -27.72 1.23 -9.33
CA VAL A 113 -29.17 1.12 -9.15
C VAL A 113 -29.86 0.72 -10.46
N GLU A 114 -29.37 1.17 -11.60
CA GLU A 114 -29.85 0.73 -12.92
C GLU A 114 -29.55 -0.78 -13.14
N PHE A 115 -28.36 -1.21 -12.77
CA PHE A 115 -27.94 -2.61 -12.90
C PHE A 115 -28.62 -3.56 -11.89
N ALA A 116 -28.81 -3.12 -10.65
CA ALA A 116 -29.34 -3.93 -9.54
C ALA A 116 -30.36 -3.11 -8.70
N PRO A 117 -31.56 -2.86 -9.22
CA PRO A 117 -32.58 -2.05 -8.53
C PRO A 117 -33.03 -2.65 -7.19
N GLU A 118 -32.92 -3.96 -7.02
CA GLU A 118 -33.18 -4.68 -5.77
C GLU A 118 -32.25 -4.27 -4.63
N ASP A 119 -31.07 -3.76 -4.96
CA ASP A 119 -30.02 -3.33 -4.01
C ASP A 119 -30.03 -1.82 -3.74
N ARG A 120 -31.00 -1.07 -4.24
CA ARG A 120 -31.08 0.40 -4.12
C ARG A 120 -30.79 0.91 -2.71
N LYS A 121 -31.31 0.25 -1.67
CA LYS A 121 -31.12 0.69 -0.25
C LYS A 121 -29.66 0.55 0.17
N VAL A 122 -29.01 -0.57 -0.12
CA VAL A 122 -27.61 -0.82 0.24
C VAL A 122 -26.65 0.03 -0.61
N ILE A 123 -26.95 0.23 -1.89
CA ILE A 123 -26.20 1.12 -2.78
C ILE A 123 -26.28 2.58 -2.27
N SER A 124 -27.48 3.01 -1.84
CA SER A 124 -27.67 4.35 -1.24
C SER A 124 -26.87 4.52 0.06
N ARG A 125 -26.80 3.46 0.90
CA ARG A 125 -25.98 3.44 2.12
C ARG A 125 -24.48 3.54 1.78
N LEU A 126 -24.00 2.77 0.80
CA LEU A 126 -22.61 2.83 0.33
C LEU A 126 -22.26 4.25 -0.14
N ARG A 127 -23.08 4.85 -1.03
CA ARG A 127 -22.89 6.23 -1.50
C ARG A 127 -22.81 7.21 -0.35
N ARG A 128 -23.70 7.09 0.64
CA ARG A 128 -23.71 7.97 1.82
C ARG A 128 -22.42 7.81 2.63
N HIS A 129 -21.97 6.60 2.91
CA HIS A 129 -20.71 6.37 3.64
C HIS A 129 -19.51 6.96 2.89
N ILE A 130 -19.40 6.76 1.58
CA ILE A 130 -18.34 7.36 0.77
C ILE A 130 -18.34 8.88 0.91
N ARG A 131 -19.50 9.53 0.91
CA ARG A 131 -19.63 10.99 1.06
C ARG A 131 -19.32 11.48 2.47
N GLU A 132 -19.77 10.76 3.50
CA GLU A 132 -19.50 11.08 4.91
C GLU A 132 -17.99 11.05 5.20
N PHE A 133 -17.23 10.16 4.54
CA PHE A 133 -15.77 10.04 4.71
C PHE A 133 -14.95 10.96 3.80
N ARG A 134 -15.55 11.84 3.04
CA ARG A 134 -14.86 12.77 2.13
C ARG A 134 -13.70 13.54 2.78
N TRP A 135 -13.87 13.94 4.03
CA TRP A 135 -12.90 14.75 4.77
C TRP A 135 -12.06 13.91 5.74
N PHE A 136 -12.31 12.60 5.77
CA PHE A 136 -11.54 11.70 6.61
C PHE A 136 -10.25 11.34 5.90
N HIS A 137 -9.12 11.70 6.50
CA HIS A 137 -7.78 11.42 5.96
C HIS A 137 -6.82 11.03 7.07
N THR A 138 -5.73 10.38 6.70
CA THR A 138 -4.67 10.01 7.65
C THR A 138 -4.07 11.29 8.24
N PRO A 139 -4.15 11.48 9.57
CA PRO A 139 -3.54 12.62 10.21
C PRO A 139 -2.02 12.51 10.12
N VAL A 140 -1.36 13.61 9.83
CA VAL A 140 0.10 13.73 9.92
C VAL A 140 0.40 14.71 11.03
N LEU A 141 0.87 14.20 12.16
CA LEU A 141 0.97 14.97 13.40
C LEU A 141 2.28 15.77 13.52
N ASP A 142 3.32 15.35 12.80
CA ASP A 142 4.64 16.00 12.85
C ASP A 142 5.25 16.11 11.45
N LEU A 143 4.79 17.08 10.67
CA LEU A 143 5.29 17.35 9.32
C LEU A 143 6.61 18.12 9.29
N GLY A 144 7.11 18.58 10.43
CA GLY A 144 8.35 19.33 10.49
C GLY A 144 9.59 18.47 10.35
N GLY A 145 9.47 17.15 10.52
CA GLY A 145 10.58 16.20 10.46
C GLY A 145 11.57 16.32 11.61
N LEU A 146 11.35 17.24 12.50
CA LEU A 146 12.20 17.55 13.64
C LEU A 146 11.33 18.12 14.73
N LYS A 147 10.92 17.29 15.70
CA LYS A 147 10.24 17.75 16.92
C LYS A 147 9.49 19.05 16.64
N ALA A 148 8.46 18.99 15.79
CA ALA A 148 7.69 20.17 15.46
C ALA A 148 7.21 20.72 16.79
N THR A 149 7.91 21.72 17.26
CA THR A 149 7.67 22.39 18.52
C THR A 149 6.33 23.15 18.47
N ARG A 150 5.70 23.16 17.31
CA ARG A 150 4.38 23.76 17.11
C ARG A 150 3.40 22.66 16.71
N PRO A 151 2.50 22.26 17.62
CA PRO A 151 1.37 21.40 17.24
C PRO A 151 0.65 22.07 16.07
N SER A 152 0.25 21.27 15.08
CA SER A 152 -0.61 21.78 14.01
C SER A 152 -1.81 22.48 14.66
N PRO A 153 -2.12 23.74 14.31
CA PRO A 153 -3.20 24.45 14.95
C PRO A 153 -4.48 23.62 14.80
N PHE A 154 -5.20 23.43 15.91
CA PHE A 154 -6.51 22.79 15.90
C PHE A 154 -7.42 23.55 14.93
N ARG A 155 -7.93 22.89 13.92
CA ARG A 155 -8.82 23.47 12.91
C ARG A 155 -10.24 22.98 13.17
N PRO A 156 -11.01 23.73 13.97
CA PRO A 156 -12.35 23.29 14.39
C PRO A 156 -13.28 23.00 13.20
N MET A 157 -13.14 23.73 12.12
CA MET A 157 -13.94 23.52 10.90
C MET A 157 -13.61 22.18 10.20
N GLU A 158 -12.35 21.77 10.18
CA GLU A 158 -11.96 20.46 9.64
C GLU A 158 -12.49 19.33 10.52
N PHE A 159 -12.41 19.46 11.83
CA PHE A 159 -12.97 18.51 12.77
C PHE A 159 -14.49 18.39 12.60
N LEU A 160 -15.20 19.51 12.47
CA LEU A 160 -16.65 19.53 12.24
C LEU A 160 -17.03 18.80 10.94
N ARG A 161 -16.22 18.97 9.87
CA ARG A 161 -16.41 18.27 8.60
C ARG A 161 -16.18 16.75 8.70
N MET A 162 -15.33 16.32 9.62
CA MET A 162 -15.07 14.89 9.87
C MET A 162 -16.14 14.24 10.79
N PHE A 163 -16.96 15.04 11.46
CA PHE A 163 -17.91 14.54 12.45
C PHE A 163 -18.84 13.43 11.94
N PRO A 164 -19.44 13.51 10.71
CA PRO A 164 -20.25 12.42 10.18
C PRO A 164 -19.50 11.09 10.08
N ALA A 165 -18.23 11.14 9.64
CA ALA A 165 -17.36 9.96 9.56
C ALA A 165 -17.04 9.40 10.96
N LEU A 166 -16.74 10.27 11.93
CA LEU A 166 -16.42 9.86 13.30
C LEU A 166 -17.56 9.10 13.96
N ILE A 167 -18.82 9.52 13.77
CA ILE A 167 -20.00 8.79 14.27
C ILE A 167 -20.09 7.39 13.66
N ARG A 168 -19.69 7.20 12.39
CA ARG A 168 -19.76 5.90 11.71
C ARG A 168 -18.58 4.98 12.04
N THR A 169 -17.47 5.56 12.47
CA THR A 169 -16.22 4.82 12.71
C THR A 169 -16.40 3.59 13.62
N PRO A 170 -17.07 3.63 14.80
CA PRO A 170 -17.18 2.45 15.65
C PRO A 170 -17.90 1.29 14.97
N TYR A 171 -18.99 1.56 14.25
CA TYR A 171 -19.70 0.54 13.49
C TYR A 171 -18.84 -0.04 12.37
N LEU A 172 -18.25 0.80 11.52
CA LEU A 172 -17.46 0.34 10.40
C LEU A 172 -16.17 -0.37 10.83
N TRP A 173 -15.64 -0.03 12.00
CA TRP A 173 -14.49 -0.73 12.60
C TRP A 173 -14.84 -2.15 13.04
N SER A 174 -16.05 -2.37 13.57
CA SER A 174 -16.49 -3.67 14.10
C SER A 174 -17.02 -4.65 13.05
N VAL A 175 -17.26 -4.19 11.81
CA VAL A 175 -17.81 -4.99 10.71
C VAL A 175 -16.70 -5.34 9.71
N SER A 176 -16.63 -6.59 9.25
CA SER A 176 -15.72 -6.98 8.18
C SER A 176 -16.19 -6.47 6.80
N VAL A 177 -15.29 -6.41 5.83
CA VAL A 177 -15.67 -6.14 4.42
C VAL A 177 -16.62 -7.22 3.92
N GLU A 178 -16.36 -8.49 4.28
CA GLU A 178 -17.21 -9.62 3.92
C GLU A 178 -18.65 -9.40 4.40
N ASP A 179 -18.83 -9.07 5.68
CA ASP A 179 -20.16 -8.80 6.24
C ASP A 179 -20.79 -7.56 5.60
N TYR A 180 -19.99 -6.52 5.35
CA TYR A 180 -20.51 -5.29 4.73
C TYR A 180 -21.04 -5.53 3.32
N VAL A 181 -20.32 -6.29 2.48
CA VAL A 181 -20.73 -6.57 1.09
C VAL A 181 -21.76 -7.68 0.99
N SER A 182 -21.91 -8.55 1.99
CA SER A 182 -22.94 -9.60 2.02
C SER A 182 -24.37 -9.05 1.97
N HIS A 183 -24.56 -7.79 2.36
CA HIS A 183 -25.85 -7.12 2.30
C HIS A 183 -26.35 -6.83 0.87
N PHE A 184 -25.46 -6.88 -0.13
CA PHE A 184 -25.87 -6.78 -1.54
C PHE A 184 -26.45 -8.12 -1.99
N LYS A 185 -27.62 -8.11 -2.63
CA LYS A 185 -28.28 -9.30 -3.15
C LYS A 185 -27.67 -9.74 -4.48
N ASN A 186 -27.34 -8.77 -5.32
CA ASN A 186 -26.78 -9.01 -6.64
C ASN A 186 -25.36 -9.60 -6.52
N PRO A 187 -25.11 -10.79 -7.11
CA PRO A 187 -23.81 -11.47 -6.96
C PRO A 187 -22.67 -10.73 -7.66
N TYR A 188 -22.94 -10.01 -8.74
CA TYR A 188 -21.91 -9.25 -9.46
C TYR A 188 -21.49 -8.01 -8.71
N LEU A 189 -22.42 -7.31 -8.03
CA LEU A 189 -22.06 -6.22 -7.12
C LEU A 189 -21.23 -6.74 -5.94
N ARG A 190 -21.58 -7.90 -5.37
CA ARG A 190 -20.75 -8.52 -4.32
C ARG A 190 -19.36 -8.87 -4.84
N ALA A 191 -19.26 -9.44 -6.03
CA ALA A 191 -17.97 -9.79 -6.63
C ALA A 191 -17.10 -8.56 -6.87
N LEU A 192 -17.65 -7.51 -7.50
CA LEU A 192 -16.94 -6.26 -7.77
C LEU A 192 -16.48 -5.60 -6.47
N LEU A 193 -17.39 -5.39 -5.53
CA LEU A 193 -17.11 -4.67 -4.28
C LEU A 193 -16.23 -5.47 -3.32
N GLY A 194 -16.40 -6.80 -3.26
CA GLY A 194 -15.59 -7.68 -2.42
C GLY A 194 -14.18 -7.94 -2.95
N SER A 195 -13.90 -7.63 -4.22
CA SER A 195 -12.58 -7.83 -4.81
C SER A 195 -11.60 -6.68 -4.54
N ILE A 196 -12.08 -5.50 -4.13
CA ILE A 196 -11.25 -4.30 -3.98
C ILE A 196 -10.21 -4.44 -2.87
N MET A 197 -10.55 -5.13 -1.80
CA MET A 197 -9.72 -5.29 -0.60
C MET A 197 -9.95 -6.68 -0.01
N ASN A 198 -8.97 -7.17 0.77
CA ASN A 198 -9.15 -8.43 1.50
C ASN A 198 -10.40 -8.35 2.40
N THR A 199 -11.31 -9.31 2.24
CA THR A 199 -12.62 -9.31 2.87
C THR A 199 -12.61 -9.44 4.40
N LYS A 200 -11.48 -9.86 4.98
CA LYS A 200 -11.27 -9.91 6.44
C LYS A 200 -10.90 -8.56 7.06
N HIS A 201 -10.54 -7.56 6.26
CA HIS A 201 -10.35 -6.20 6.78
C HIS A 201 -11.66 -5.62 7.32
N ASN A 202 -11.54 -4.60 8.19
CA ASN A 202 -12.71 -3.89 8.67
C ASN A 202 -13.30 -2.97 7.58
N ALA A 203 -14.62 -2.76 7.62
CA ALA A 203 -15.32 -1.92 6.66
C ALA A 203 -14.90 -0.44 6.75
N LEU A 204 -14.30 0.01 7.84
CA LEU A 204 -13.76 1.37 7.95
C LEU A 204 -12.65 1.59 6.91
N SER A 205 -11.64 0.72 6.88
CA SER A 205 -10.54 0.81 5.90
C SER A 205 -11.07 0.76 4.46
N TYR A 206 -12.07 -0.08 4.22
CA TYR A 206 -12.73 -0.21 2.93
C TYR A 206 -13.44 1.08 2.49
N ILE A 207 -14.26 1.67 3.36
CA ILE A 207 -14.99 2.92 3.06
C ILE A 207 -14.03 4.10 2.92
N VAL A 208 -12.99 4.18 3.75
CA VAL A 208 -11.92 5.19 3.60
C VAL A 208 -11.25 5.06 2.24
N THR A 209 -10.92 3.84 1.78
CA THR A 209 -10.31 3.61 0.46
C THR A 209 -11.24 4.03 -0.68
N LEU A 210 -12.53 3.63 -0.64
CA LEU A 210 -13.52 4.04 -1.65
C LEU A 210 -13.74 5.56 -1.67
N SER A 211 -13.76 6.18 -0.50
CA SER A 211 -13.86 7.64 -0.37
C SER A 211 -12.62 8.32 -0.96
N SER A 212 -11.44 7.82 -0.67
CA SER A 212 -10.17 8.30 -1.23
C SER A 212 -10.18 8.22 -2.76
N PHE A 213 -10.61 7.09 -3.33
CA PHE A 213 -10.81 6.96 -4.77
C PHE A 213 -11.72 8.05 -5.34
N SER A 214 -12.83 8.32 -4.65
CA SER A 214 -13.83 9.26 -5.12
C SER A 214 -13.35 10.71 -5.11
N TYR A 215 -12.52 11.08 -4.15
CA TYR A 215 -12.14 12.49 -3.92
C TYR A 215 -10.69 12.84 -4.29
N GLY A 216 -10.10 12.09 -5.22
CA GLY A 216 -8.83 12.45 -5.86
C GLY A 216 -7.58 12.08 -5.05
N ASP A 217 -7.74 11.12 -4.17
CA ASP A 217 -6.63 10.40 -3.52
C ASP A 217 -6.47 9.00 -4.13
N CYS A 218 -5.53 8.22 -3.61
CA CYS A 218 -5.27 6.86 -4.08
C CYS A 218 -4.95 6.79 -5.59
N GLY A 219 -4.24 7.78 -6.11
CA GLY A 219 -3.78 7.77 -7.49
C GLY A 219 -2.58 6.85 -7.71
N TYR A 220 -2.31 6.55 -8.96
CA TYR A 220 -1.16 5.76 -9.38
C TYR A 220 -0.02 6.68 -9.85
N PRO A 221 1.20 6.58 -9.31
CA PRO A 221 2.33 7.38 -9.75
C PRO A 221 2.84 6.85 -11.09
N ARG A 222 3.10 7.73 -12.05
CA ARG A 222 3.66 7.32 -13.35
C ARG A 222 5.05 6.70 -13.15
N GLY A 223 5.29 5.54 -13.77
CA GLY A 223 6.49 4.74 -13.56
C GLY A 223 6.44 3.80 -12.36
N GLY A 224 5.32 3.82 -11.60
CA GLY A 224 5.04 2.85 -10.53
C GLY A 224 6.04 2.86 -9.37
N SER A 225 6.17 1.71 -8.73
CA SER A 225 7.07 1.49 -7.59
C SER A 225 8.52 1.77 -7.91
N ALA A 226 9.00 1.35 -9.08
CA ALA A 226 10.41 1.50 -9.44
C ALA A 226 10.86 2.96 -9.40
N VAL A 227 10.12 3.83 -10.11
CA VAL A 227 10.44 5.26 -10.18
C VAL A 227 10.23 5.91 -8.81
N MET A 228 9.17 5.56 -8.11
CA MET A 228 8.88 6.09 -6.78
C MET A 228 10.01 5.79 -5.79
N ASN A 229 10.46 4.54 -5.72
CA ASN A 229 11.49 4.11 -4.79
C ASN A 229 12.86 4.69 -5.13
N GLU A 230 13.23 4.74 -6.43
CA GLU A 230 14.51 5.33 -6.83
C GLU A 230 14.55 6.84 -6.57
N ASN A 231 13.46 7.56 -6.81
CA ASN A 231 13.36 8.97 -6.47
C ASN A 231 13.52 9.22 -4.94
N MET A 232 12.99 8.33 -4.11
CA MET A 232 13.20 8.38 -2.67
C MET A 232 14.65 8.13 -2.29
N ALA A 233 15.29 7.11 -2.90
CA ALA A 233 16.70 6.80 -2.67
C ALA A 233 17.61 7.96 -3.12
N GLU A 234 17.31 8.57 -4.26
CA GLU A 234 18.03 9.74 -4.74
C GLU A 234 17.85 10.96 -3.83
N THR A 235 16.62 11.18 -3.35
CA THR A 235 16.34 12.25 -2.38
C THR A 235 17.12 12.06 -1.08
N PHE A 236 17.25 10.82 -0.62
CA PHE A 236 18.06 10.47 0.54
C PHE A 236 19.54 10.74 0.29
N ARG A 237 20.10 10.33 -0.86
CA ARG A 237 21.50 10.61 -1.22
C ARG A 237 21.76 12.12 -1.32
N LYS A 238 20.85 12.88 -1.93
CA LYS A 238 20.93 14.35 -2.01
C LYS A 238 20.88 15.03 -0.62
N ALA A 239 20.27 14.38 0.36
CA ALA A 239 20.26 14.84 1.75
C ALA A 239 21.56 14.49 2.51
N GLY A 240 22.53 13.84 1.85
CA GLY A 240 23.82 13.44 2.44
C GLY A 240 23.85 12.02 3.00
N GLY A 241 22.80 11.22 2.81
CA GLY A 241 22.75 9.83 3.25
C GLY A 241 23.43 8.86 2.28
N THR A 242 23.84 7.71 2.79
CA THR A 242 24.48 6.64 2.02
C THR A 242 23.63 5.36 2.04
N ILE A 243 23.50 4.68 0.88
CA ILE A 243 22.87 3.37 0.78
C ILE A 243 23.89 2.34 0.33
N ARG A 244 24.01 1.23 1.05
CA ARG A 244 24.76 0.04 0.63
C ARG A 244 23.78 -1.05 0.27
N TYR A 245 23.72 -1.41 -1.01
CA TYR A 245 22.97 -2.53 -1.53
C TYR A 245 23.75 -3.84 -1.41
N ASN A 246 23.09 -4.99 -1.63
CA ASN A 246 23.66 -6.33 -1.47
C ASN A 246 24.33 -6.50 -0.11
N THR A 247 23.77 -5.88 0.91
CA THR A 247 24.33 -5.81 2.25
C THR A 247 23.29 -6.29 3.25
N GLU A 248 23.38 -7.57 3.61
CA GLU A 248 22.47 -8.21 4.55
C GLU A 248 23.02 -8.07 5.98
N VAL A 249 22.25 -7.42 6.83
CA VAL A 249 22.56 -7.35 8.27
C VAL A 249 22.13 -8.66 8.92
N SER A 250 23.07 -9.29 9.63
CA SER A 250 22.81 -10.52 10.38
C SER A 250 22.46 -10.27 11.84
N GLU A 251 22.99 -9.18 12.44
CA GLU A 251 22.82 -8.93 13.88
C GLU A 251 22.87 -7.42 14.19
N VAL A 252 22.10 -7.01 15.19
CA VAL A 252 22.22 -5.72 15.89
C VAL A 252 23.03 -5.94 17.16
N LEU A 253 24.20 -5.31 17.22
CA LEU A 253 25.13 -5.45 18.35
C LEU A 253 24.66 -4.58 19.51
N MET A 254 24.58 -5.18 20.69
CA MET A 254 24.07 -4.55 21.91
C MET A 254 25.12 -4.54 23.00
N GLU A 255 25.32 -3.38 23.65
CA GLU A 255 26.14 -3.24 24.84
C GLU A 255 25.38 -2.45 25.91
N GLY A 256 25.34 -2.95 27.14
CA GLY A 256 24.62 -2.27 28.22
C GLY A 256 23.14 -1.95 27.91
N GLY A 257 22.47 -2.78 27.09
CA GLY A 257 21.07 -2.59 26.68
C GLY A 257 20.88 -1.49 25.61
N ARG A 258 21.95 -1.03 24.97
CA ARG A 258 21.92 -0.04 23.87
C ARG A 258 22.52 -0.63 22.60
N PRO A 259 21.99 -0.28 21.42
CA PRO A 259 22.63 -0.66 20.16
C PRO A 259 23.94 0.12 20.01
N VAL A 260 25.02 -0.58 19.64
CA VAL A 260 26.34 0.00 19.38
C VAL A 260 26.77 -0.17 17.92
N GLY A 261 26.08 -1.00 17.16
CA GLY A 261 26.38 -1.26 15.75
C GLY A 261 25.57 -2.38 15.16
N VAL A 262 25.96 -2.80 13.97
CA VAL A 262 25.37 -3.92 13.25
C VAL A 262 26.48 -4.82 12.66
N ARG A 263 26.19 -6.10 12.46
CA ARG A 263 27.07 -7.05 11.80
C ARG A 263 26.60 -7.34 10.37
N VAL A 264 27.55 -7.32 9.45
CA VAL A 264 27.36 -7.65 8.03
C VAL A 264 28.46 -8.64 7.64
N GLY A 265 28.16 -9.94 7.59
CA GLY A 265 29.20 -10.96 7.46
C GLY A 265 30.20 -10.83 8.59
N ASP A 266 31.50 -10.63 8.26
CA ASP A 266 32.57 -10.41 9.22
C ASP A 266 32.79 -8.91 9.58
N GLU A 267 32.15 -8.00 8.85
CA GLU A 267 32.25 -6.55 9.10
C GLU A 267 31.36 -6.11 10.26
N VAL A 268 31.92 -5.30 11.17
CA VAL A 268 31.16 -4.57 12.18
C VAL A 268 31.06 -3.12 11.78
N ILE A 269 29.85 -2.60 11.76
CA ILE A 269 29.56 -1.18 11.45
C ILE A 269 29.04 -0.52 12.71
N ASP A 270 29.82 0.38 13.27
CA ASP A 270 29.45 1.11 14.49
C ASP A 270 28.30 2.07 14.24
N ALA A 271 27.43 2.23 15.25
CA ALA A 271 26.28 3.14 15.21
C ALA A 271 25.90 3.65 16.59
N ASP A 272 25.55 4.94 16.68
CA ASP A 272 24.96 5.54 17.91
C ASP A 272 23.46 5.16 18.06
N ALA A 273 22.82 4.78 16.95
CA ALA A 273 21.45 4.31 16.90
C ALA A 273 21.23 3.38 15.71
N VAL A 274 20.33 2.41 15.88
CA VAL A 274 19.91 1.48 14.83
C VAL A 274 18.39 1.54 14.67
N LEU A 275 17.94 1.74 13.43
CA LEU A 275 16.53 1.68 13.07
C LEU A 275 16.28 0.44 12.21
N VAL A 276 15.45 -0.47 12.69
CA VAL A 276 15.08 -1.66 11.94
C VAL A 276 13.81 -1.39 11.13
N SER A 277 13.94 -1.35 9.80
CA SER A 277 12.85 -1.13 8.85
C SER A 277 12.65 -2.38 7.98
N SER A 278 12.57 -3.54 8.61
CA SER A 278 12.30 -4.84 7.98
C SER A 278 11.03 -5.46 8.57
N ASP A 279 10.73 -6.71 8.18
CA ASP A 279 9.66 -7.47 8.79
C ASP A 279 9.82 -7.58 10.32
N ALA A 280 8.75 -7.29 11.05
CA ALA A 280 8.80 -7.21 12.52
C ALA A 280 9.13 -8.57 13.19
N ARG A 281 8.70 -9.69 12.60
CA ARG A 281 9.04 -11.03 13.13
C ARG A 281 10.49 -11.33 12.90
N VAL A 282 10.99 -11.07 11.68
CA VAL A 282 12.43 -11.21 11.37
C VAL A 282 13.25 -10.34 12.31
N ALA A 283 12.83 -9.11 12.54
CA ALA A 283 13.50 -8.20 13.47
C ALA A 283 13.57 -8.77 14.89
N MET A 284 12.44 -9.26 15.43
CA MET A 284 12.37 -9.79 16.79
C MET A 284 13.11 -11.10 16.98
N ASP A 285 13.17 -11.95 15.94
CA ASP A 285 13.59 -13.33 16.05
C ASP A 285 15.03 -13.56 15.56
N ARG A 286 15.57 -12.69 14.69
CA ARG A 286 16.84 -12.93 13.99
C ARG A 286 17.92 -11.85 14.18
N PHE A 287 17.56 -10.61 14.52
CA PHE A 287 18.53 -9.51 14.55
C PHE A 287 19.21 -9.32 15.92
N PHE A 288 18.88 -10.13 16.91
CA PHE A 288 19.49 -10.05 18.23
C PHE A 288 20.11 -11.41 18.60
N ALA A 289 21.18 -11.40 19.39
CA ALA A 289 21.86 -12.62 19.86
C ALA A 289 20.88 -13.62 20.50
N GLU A 290 19.86 -13.09 21.18
CA GLU A 290 18.71 -13.85 21.64
C GLU A 290 17.43 -13.20 21.13
N PRO A 291 16.40 -13.98 20.72
CA PRO A 291 15.11 -13.42 20.32
C PRO A 291 14.52 -12.52 21.41
N LEU A 292 13.97 -11.38 21.00
CA LEU A 292 13.39 -10.43 21.95
C LEU A 292 12.28 -11.11 22.78
N GLY A 293 12.49 -11.15 24.09
CA GLY A 293 11.61 -11.85 25.06
C GLY A 293 10.73 -10.94 25.89
N ASP A 294 10.69 -9.63 25.64
CA ASP A 294 9.88 -8.69 26.40
C ASP A 294 8.37 -8.86 26.19
N GLY A 295 7.56 -8.17 27.00
CA GLY A 295 6.10 -8.25 26.96
C GLY A 295 5.52 -7.79 25.62
N TRP A 296 6.17 -6.82 24.96
CA TRP A 296 5.74 -6.32 23.65
C TRP A 296 6.01 -7.36 22.56
N ALA A 297 7.22 -7.93 22.50
CA ALA A 297 7.57 -8.93 21.50
C ALA A 297 6.72 -10.19 21.62
N ARG A 298 6.47 -10.69 22.84
CA ARG A 298 5.54 -11.80 23.09
C ARG A 298 4.12 -11.49 22.61
N LYS A 299 3.62 -10.26 22.85
CA LYS A 299 2.30 -9.83 22.37
C LYS A 299 2.26 -9.76 20.84
N MET A 300 3.33 -9.25 20.20
CA MET A 300 3.41 -9.14 18.75
C MET A 300 3.44 -10.54 18.09
N ARG A 301 4.30 -11.45 18.55
CA ARG A 301 4.32 -12.83 18.02
C ARG A 301 2.95 -13.51 18.07
N ARG A 302 2.18 -13.25 19.13
CA ARG A 302 0.83 -13.83 19.29
C ARG A 302 -0.23 -13.15 18.41
N LYS A 303 -0.09 -11.85 18.13
CA LYS A 303 -1.13 -11.03 17.49
C LYS A 303 -0.81 -10.64 16.05
N LEU A 304 0.48 -10.67 15.64
CA LEU A 304 0.84 -10.40 14.25
C LEU A 304 0.43 -11.58 13.37
N GLU A 305 -0.52 -11.31 12.52
CA GLU A 305 -0.93 -12.20 11.46
C GLU A 305 -0.39 -11.63 10.14
N GLY A 306 0.25 -12.47 9.34
CA GLY A 306 0.75 -12.07 8.02
C GLY A 306 -0.28 -12.39 6.95
N ALA A 307 -0.61 -11.44 6.10
CA ALA A 307 -1.34 -11.72 4.87
C ALA A 307 -0.38 -12.30 3.83
N GLN A 308 -0.69 -13.48 3.30
CA GLN A 308 0.03 -14.04 2.17
C GLN A 308 -0.59 -13.56 0.87
N ALA A 309 0.24 -13.37 -0.15
CA ALA A 309 -0.22 -13.03 -1.48
C ALA A 309 0.60 -13.77 -2.54
N ILE A 310 -0.07 -14.24 -3.58
CA ILE A 310 0.58 -14.78 -4.77
C ILE A 310 0.51 -13.70 -5.85
N PHE A 311 1.66 -13.25 -6.31
CA PHE A 311 1.74 -12.34 -7.45
C PHE A 311 1.98 -13.14 -8.74
N ILE A 312 1.16 -12.87 -9.76
CA ILE A 312 1.33 -13.45 -11.09
C ILE A 312 1.48 -12.29 -12.09
N GLY A 313 2.63 -12.22 -12.74
CA GLY A 313 2.91 -11.28 -13.82
C GLY A 313 2.91 -11.99 -15.16
N LEU A 314 2.25 -11.42 -16.16
CA LEU A 314 2.15 -11.94 -17.51
C LEU A 314 2.64 -10.91 -18.52
N GLY A 315 3.56 -11.31 -19.39
CA GLY A 315 3.88 -10.56 -20.60
C GLY A 315 3.12 -11.20 -21.76
N VAL A 316 2.23 -10.44 -22.38
CA VAL A 316 1.39 -10.93 -23.47
C VAL A 316 1.70 -10.19 -24.77
N LYS A 317 1.64 -10.91 -25.92
CA LYS A 317 1.72 -10.30 -27.24
C LYS A 317 0.34 -9.74 -27.57
N GLY A 318 0.26 -8.45 -27.82
CA GLY A 318 -0.96 -7.72 -28.15
C GLY A 318 -0.98 -6.35 -27.48
N ASP A 319 -1.66 -5.42 -28.15
CA ASP A 319 -1.95 -4.08 -27.63
C ASP A 319 -3.31 -4.09 -26.94
N LEU A 320 -3.31 -3.88 -25.62
CA LEU A 320 -4.50 -3.90 -24.80
C LEU A 320 -4.84 -2.51 -24.24
N ARG A 321 -4.44 -1.43 -24.95
CA ARG A 321 -4.68 -0.03 -24.52
C ARG A 321 -6.17 0.33 -24.43
N ASP A 322 -7.00 -0.33 -25.25
CA ASP A 322 -8.45 -0.11 -25.25
C ASP A 322 -9.20 -0.80 -24.11
N LEU A 323 -8.53 -1.72 -23.40
CA LEU A 323 -9.11 -2.40 -22.25
C LEU A 323 -8.92 -1.61 -20.95
N PRO A 324 -9.84 -1.77 -19.99
CA PRO A 324 -9.74 -1.13 -18.69
C PRO A 324 -8.42 -1.44 -17.96
N ARG A 325 -7.92 -0.48 -17.18
CA ARG A 325 -6.69 -0.65 -16.39
C ARG A 325 -6.80 -1.64 -15.24
N SER A 326 -7.99 -1.91 -14.77
CA SER A 326 -8.24 -2.90 -13.71
C SER A 326 -9.57 -3.59 -13.99
N MET A 327 -9.50 -4.84 -14.36
CA MET A 327 -10.64 -5.69 -14.72
C MET A 327 -10.89 -6.72 -13.63
N VAL A 328 -12.14 -6.96 -13.33
CA VAL A 328 -12.60 -7.94 -12.35
C VAL A 328 -13.38 -9.04 -13.08
N PHE A 329 -12.92 -10.26 -12.95
CA PHE A 329 -13.51 -11.44 -13.60
C PHE A 329 -14.12 -12.37 -12.55
N PRO A 330 -15.46 -12.42 -12.41
CA PRO A 330 -16.12 -13.50 -11.69
C PRO A 330 -15.91 -14.81 -12.45
N LEU A 331 -15.42 -15.83 -11.76
CA LEU A 331 -15.09 -17.11 -12.37
C LEU A 331 -16.25 -18.08 -12.21
N LYS A 332 -16.53 -18.89 -13.27
CA LYS A 332 -17.49 -20.00 -13.18
C LYS A 332 -17.03 -21.05 -12.17
N GLU A 333 -15.75 -21.37 -12.21
CA GLU A 333 -15.07 -22.22 -11.24
C GLU A 333 -13.96 -21.41 -10.56
N PRO A 334 -13.85 -21.44 -9.23
CA PRO A 334 -12.82 -20.70 -8.53
C PRO A 334 -11.42 -21.12 -8.98
N PHE A 335 -10.54 -20.16 -9.20
CA PHE A 335 -9.11 -20.41 -9.38
C PHE A 335 -8.53 -20.95 -8.07
N ARG A 336 -7.75 -22.03 -8.17
CA ARG A 336 -7.14 -22.68 -7.01
C ARG A 336 -5.63 -22.76 -7.15
N ALA A 337 -4.91 -22.31 -6.13
CA ALA A 337 -3.45 -22.42 -6.05
C ALA A 337 -3.01 -22.41 -4.58
N ALA A 338 -1.93 -23.12 -4.25
CA ALA A 338 -1.34 -23.17 -2.90
C ALA A 338 -2.37 -23.41 -1.78
N GLY A 339 -3.33 -24.31 -2.00
CA GLY A 339 -4.39 -24.61 -1.02
C GLY A 339 -5.46 -23.54 -0.84
N LEU A 340 -5.39 -22.44 -1.59
CA LEU A 340 -6.33 -21.33 -1.56
C LEU A 340 -7.24 -21.33 -2.80
N SER A 341 -8.37 -20.62 -2.71
CA SER A 341 -9.40 -20.58 -3.75
C SER A 341 -9.93 -19.15 -3.94
N TRP A 342 -9.96 -18.67 -5.18
CA TRP A 342 -10.44 -17.32 -5.53
C TRP A 342 -11.59 -17.42 -6.55
N PRO A 343 -12.81 -17.02 -6.17
CA PRO A 343 -13.96 -17.01 -7.07
C PRO A 343 -13.93 -15.84 -8.06
N THR A 344 -13.03 -14.87 -7.83
CA THR A 344 -12.89 -13.65 -8.64
C THR A 344 -11.42 -13.36 -8.85
N LEU A 345 -11.02 -12.99 -10.07
CA LEU A 345 -9.69 -12.49 -10.37
C LEU A 345 -9.73 -11.01 -10.68
N ILE A 346 -8.72 -10.28 -10.22
CA ILE A 346 -8.45 -8.91 -10.65
C ILE A 346 -7.24 -8.94 -11.57
N ILE A 347 -7.37 -8.37 -12.76
CA ILE A 347 -6.25 -8.21 -13.69
C ILE A 347 -5.95 -6.73 -13.84
N HIS A 348 -4.72 -6.35 -13.53
CA HIS A 348 -4.19 -5.02 -13.79
C HIS A 348 -3.52 -4.98 -15.15
N ASN A 349 -3.93 -4.02 -15.98
CA ASN A 349 -3.44 -3.80 -17.33
C ASN A 349 -2.53 -2.57 -17.36
N TYR A 350 -1.27 -2.77 -17.76
CA TYR A 350 -0.23 -1.74 -17.82
C TYR A 350 0.10 -1.32 -19.25
N ALA A 351 -0.81 -1.52 -20.21
CA ALA A 351 -0.59 -1.17 -21.62
C ALA A 351 -0.21 0.31 -21.85
N LEU A 352 -0.70 1.20 -20.97
CA LEU A 352 -0.44 2.65 -21.06
C LEU A 352 0.78 3.11 -20.22
N ASP A 353 1.49 2.19 -19.56
CA ASP A 353 2.56 2.54 -18.62
C ASP A 353 3.96 2.34 -19.20
N GLY A 354 4.08 1.78 -20.42
CA GLY A 354 5.37 1.52 -21.06
C GLY A 354 6.16 0.38 -20.42
N TYR A 355 5.46 -0.60 -19.85
CA TYR A 355 6.06 -1.73 -19.12
C TYR A 355 6.35 -2.95 -19.99
N ALA A 356 6.10 -2.88 -21.28
CA ALA A 356 6.29 -3.99 -22.21
C ALA A 356 7.04 -3.54 -23.47
N PRO A 357 7.67 -4.47 -24.19
CA PRO A 357 8.17 -4.23 -25.53
C PRO A 357 7.06 -3.80 -26.49
N GLU A 358 7.42 -3.18 -27.61
CA GLU A 358 6.49 -2.79 -28.66
C GLU A 358 5.60 -3.94 -29.11
N GLY A 359 4.30 -3.68 -29.28
CA GLY A 359 3.30 -4.70 -29.65
C GLY A 359 2.97 -5.70 -28.53
N CYS A 360 3.42 -5.46 -27.30
CA CYS A 360 3.17 -6.31 -26.15
C CYS A 360 2.53 -5.52 -25.01
N THR A 361 1.96 -6.24 -24.04
CA THR A 361 1.37 -5.66 -22.82
C THR A 361 1.81 -6.44 -21.59
N THR A 362 2.07 -5.74 -20.50
CA THR A 362 2.24 -6.34 -19.16
C THR A 362 0.90 -6.38 -18.44
N LEU A 363 0.55 -7.54 -17.92
CA LEU A 363 -0.59 -7.75 -17.04
C LEU A 363 -0.11 -8.28 -15.70
N SER A 364 -0.86 -8.02 -14.64
CA SER A 364 -0.63 -8.67 -13.34
C SER A 364 -1.91 -8.98 -12.59
N THR A 365 -1.83 -9.96 -11.69
CA THR A 365 -2.86 -10.22 -10.69
C THR A 365 -2.20 -10.47 -9.34
N LEU A 366 -2.82 -9.97 -8.29
CA LEU A 366 -2.43 -10.23 -6.91
C LEU A 366 -3.54 -11.03 -6.23
N LEU A 367 -3.22 -12.27 -5.91
CA LEU A 367 -4.13 -13.19 -5.25
C LEU A 367 -3.89 -13.12 -3.75
N LEU A 368 -4.77 -12.43 -3.04
CA LEU A 368 -4.68 -12.29 -1.59
C LEU A 368 -5.19 -13.56 -0.90
N GLY A 369 -4.38 -14.11 0.00
CA GLY A 369 -4.77 -15.22 0.85
C GLY A 369 -5.70 -14.73 1.97
N ASN A 370 -6.78 -15.48 2.21
CA ASN A 370 -7.69 -15.23 3.33
C ASN A 370 -7.23 -15.90 4.63
N THR A 371 -6.18 -16.69 4.58
CA THR A 371 -5.62 -17.35 5.74
C THR A 371 -4.51 -16.50 6.32
N TYR A 372 -4.77 -15.89 7.42
CA TYR A 372 -3.75 -15.44 8.36
C TYR A 372 -3.20 -16.67 9.09
N GLY A 373 -2.64 -17.62 8.32
CA GLY A 373 -1.99 -18.78 8.87
C GLY A 373 -0.70 -18.36 9.56
N ARG A 374 -0.43 -18.87 10.76
CA ARG A 374 0.94 -18.97 11.23
C ARG A 374 1.70 -19.70 10.13
N SER A 375 2.72 -19.06 9.55
CA SER A 375 3.69 -19.83 8.80
C SER A 375 4.27 -20.85 9.77
N GLU A 376 3.81 -22.07 9.69
CA GLU A 376 4.60 -23.18 10.18
C GLU A 376 5.78 -23.21 9.22
N GLU A 377 6.90 -22.63 9.70
CA GLU A 377 8.28 -22.56 9.20
C GLU A 377 8.54 -22.15 7.76
#